data_e33a11d56eb0f121efe67a076be25c66
#
_entry.id   e33a11d56eb0f121efe67a076be25c66
#
_cell.length_a   1.000
_cell.length_b   1.000
_cell.length_c   1.000
_cell.angle_alpha   90.00
_cell.angle_beta   90.00
_cell.angle_gamma   90.00
#
_symmetry.space_group_name_H-M   'P 1'
#
loop_
_entity.id
_entity.type
_entity.pdbx_description
1 polymer ?
#
loop_
_entity_poly.entity_id
_entity_poly.type
_entity_poly.pdbx_seq_one_letter_code
_entity_poly.pdbx_strand_id
1 'polypeptide(L)'
;MQKIDAHQHYWRIDRGDYFWMGPHVAAIMRDVFPADLKPHLDAAGIGRTVVVQAAATVAETDFMLDLAENEPSIAAVVGWVDLEADDVEATLRRLAARPKFRGIRPMLQDIDDTFDILKPKQLAALKLLPKLGLRFDALAQPRHLPVVAAIADHIPDLPIVVDHAAKPFIARGILEPWASDMAALAKRPSVVCKFSGLVTEAGANWSVAGLKPYADHLLACFGPERLMFGSDWPVCELAATYENWLAAAKELLAGLSPAELDAVFGGTAARFYGID
;
A
#
# COMPACT_ATOMS: atom_id res chain seq x y z
N MET A 1 16.52 13.29 5.28
CA MET A 1 16.21 11.84 5.24
C MET A 1 16.04 11.39 3.80
N GLN A 2 16.35 10.13 3.45
CA GLN A 2 16.13 9.62 2.10
C GLN A 2 14.61 9.49 1.85
N LYS A 3 14.13 10.00 0.71
CA LYS A 3 12.72 9.86 0.34
C LYS A 3 12.44 8.46 -0.18
N ILE A 4 11.26 7.95 0.19
CA ILE A 4 10.78 6.60 -0.16
C ILE A 4 9.39 6.72 -0.77
N ASP A 5 9.20 6.11 -1.93
CA ASP A 5 7.87 5.82 -2.47
C ASP A 5 7.40 4.49 -1.87
N ALA A 6 6.45 4.55 -0.95
CA ALA A 6 6.04 3.39 -0.15
C ALA A 6 5.01 2.48 -0.86
N HIS A 7 4.68 2.76 -2.12
CA HIS A 7 3.73 1.94 -2.87
C HIS A 7 3.86 2.15 -4.37
N GLN A 8 4.44 1.17 -5.05
CA GLN A 8 4.49 1.08 -6.50
C GLN A 8 4.50 -0.38 -6.95
N HIS A 9 4.30 -0.62 -8.25
CA HIS A 9 4.20 -1.96 -8.81
C HIS A 9 5.14 -2.14 -10.00
N TYR A 10 5.63 -3.39 -10.16
CA TYR A 10 6.25 -3.88 -11.38
C TYR A 10 5.54 -5.16 -11.81
N TRP A 11 5.32 -5.32 -13.10
CA TRP A 11 4.68 -6.52 -13.64
C TRP A 11 5.13 -6.84 -15.05
N ARG A 12 4.92 -8.07 -15.45
CA ARG A 12 5.15 -8.59 -16.79
C ARG A 12 3.89 -9.32 -17.26
N ILE A 13 3.26 -8.80 -18.30
CA ILE A 13 1.92 -9.23 -18.73
C ILE A 13 1.88 -10.70 -19.14
N ASP A 14 2.95 -11.20 -19.78
CA ASP A 14 3.01 -12.60 -20.23
C ASP A 14 3.01 -13.65 -19.09
N ARG A 15 3.13 -13.23 -17.83
CA ARG A 15 2.92 -14.11 -16.67
C ARG A 15 1.50 -14.64 -16.61
N GLY A 16 0.51 -13.87 -17.09
CA GLY A 16 -0.88 -14.31 -17.21
C GLY A 16 -1.65 -14.43 -15.89
N ASP A 17 -1.12 -13.89 -14.78
CA ASP A 17 -1.73 -13.98 -13.44
C ASP A 17 -2.36 -12.66 -12.95
N TYR A 18 -2.40 -11.62 -13.79
CA TYR A 18 -3.02 -10.32 -13.47
C TYR A 18 -4.49 -10.29 -13.91
N PHE A 19 -5.34 -11.09 -13.25
CA PHE A 19 -6.73 -11.31 -13.66
C PHE A 19 -7.63 -10.06 -13.60
N TRP A 20 -7.22 -9.04 -12.84
CA TRP A 20 -7.93 -7.76 -12.76
C TRP A 20 -7.68 -6.84 -13.97
N MET A 21 -6.64 -7.11 -14.75
CA MET A 21 -6.32 -6.30 -15.93
C MET A 21 -7.28 -6.60 -17.06
N GLY A 22 -7.82 -5.55 -17.67
CA GLY A 22 -8.75 -5.63 -18.80
C GLY A 22 -8.88 -4.28 -19.51
N PRO A 23 -9.80 -4.14 -20.47
CA PRO A 23 -9.95 -2.93 -21.28
C PRO A 23 -10.14 -1.64 -20.45
N HIS A 24 -10.67 -1.74 -19.24
CA HIS A 24 -10.89 -0.60 -18.33
C HIS A 24 -9.59 -0.01 -17.77
N VAL A 25 -8.46 -0.74 -17.87
CA VAL A 25 -7.12 -0.30 -17.44
C VAL A 25 -6.12 -0.36 -18.61
N ALA A 26 -6.59 -0.24 -19.85
CA ALA A 26 -5.76 -0.40 -21.05
C ALA A 26 -4.50 0.50 -21.06
N ALA A 27 -4.56 1.68 -20.44
CA ALA A 27 -3.43 2.61 -20.36
C ALA A 27 -2.20 2.02 -19.63
N ILE A 28 -2.41 1.06 -18.73
CA ILE A 28 -1.35 0.44 -17.93
C ILE A 28 -1.12 -1.04 -18.28
N MET A 29 -1.84 -1.58 -19.28
CA MET A 29 -1.66 -2.95 -19.76
C MET A 29 -0.41 -3.10 -20.65
N ARG A 30 0.75 -2.92 -20.06
CA ARG A 30 2.08 -3.09 -20.66
C ARG A 30 3.03 -3.67 -19.62
N ASP A 31 4.14 -4.21 -20.05
CA ASP A 31 5.20 -4.56 -19.12
C ASP A 31 5.73 -3.32 -18.42
N VAL A 32 6.05 -3.46 -17.13
CA VAL A 32 6.48 -2.37 -16.25
C VAL A 32 7.63 -2.83 -15.38
N PHE A 33 8.77 -2.17 -15.50
CA PHE A 33 10.02 -2.53 -14.85
C PHE A 33 10.68 -1.33 -14.16
N PRO A 34 11.71 -1.54 -13.33
CA PRO A 34 12.45 -0.46 -12.67
C PRO A 34 12.96 0.64 -13.61
N ALA A 35 13.38 0.27 -14.83
CA ALA A 35 13.84 1.23 -15.82
C ALA A 35 12.76 2.24 -16.27
N ASP A 36 11.48 1.84 -16.22
CA ASP A 36 10.36 2.70 -16.59
C ASP A 36 10.04 3.72 -15.47
N LEU A 37 10.18 3.31 -14.20
CA LEU A 37 9.94 4.19 -13.04
C LEU A 37 11.13 5.10 -12.73
N LYS A 38 12.34 4.67 -13.06
CA LYS A 38 13.58 5.39 -12.70
C LYS A 38 13.59 6.87 -13.05
N PRO A 39 13.17 7.32 -14.26
CA PRO A 39 13.15 8.75 -14.61
C PRO A 39 12.26 9.57 -13.66
N HIS A 40 11.12 9.03 -13.22
CA HIS A 40 10.20 9.67 -12.28
C HIS A 40 10.82 9.79 -10.88
N LEU A 41 11.48 8.73 -10.41
CA LEU A 41 12.19 8.73 -9.13
C LEU A 41 13.33 9.74 -9.11
N ASP A 42 14.14 9.79 -10.17
CA ASP A 42 15.26 10.73 -10.32
C ASP A 42 14.74 12.19 -10.29
N ALA A 43 13.68 12.50 -11.04
CA ALA A 43 13.07 13.83 -11.07
C ALA A 43 12.44 14.22 -9.73
N ALA A 44 11.90 13.26 -8.98
CA ALA A 44 11.30 13.46 -7.67
C ALA A 44 12.32 13.56 -6.53
N GLY A 45 13.57 13.12 -6.75
CA GLY A 45 14.59 12.95 -5.72
C GLY A 45 14.22 11.85 -4.73
N ILE A 46 13.55 10.79 -5.19
CA ILE A 46 13.19 9.60 -4.42
C ILE A 46 14.22 8.52 -4.71
N GLY A 47 14.89 8.05 -3.67
CA GLY A 47 15.99 7.08 -3.84
C GLY A 47 15.59 5.64 -3.59
N ARG A 48 14.46 5.39 -2.95
CA ARG A 48 14.01 4.05 -2.57
C ARG A 48 12.52 3.86 -2.79
N THR A 49 12.11 2.60 -3.05
CA THR A 49 10.70 2.23 -3.23
C THR A 49 10.33 0.97 -2.45
N VAL A 50 9.05 0.82 -2.17
CA VAL A 50 8.44 -0.43 -1.74
C VAL A 50 7.63 -0.96 -2.92
N VAL A 51 8.05 -2.11 -3.47
CA VAL A 51 7.29 -2.79 -4.50
C VAL A 51 6.22 -3.66 -3.87
N VAL A 52 5.00 -3.53 -4.34
CA VAL A 52 3.83 -4.22 -3.78
C VAL A 52 3.23 -5.14 -4.84
N GLN A 53 2.78 -6.32 -4.44
CA GLN A 53 2.17 -7.29 -5.33
C GLN A 53 0.97 -6.71 -6.10
N ALA A 54 0.71 -7.20 -7.29
CA ALA A 54 -0.43 -6.88 -8.14
C ALA A 54 -1.22 -8.13 -8.55
N ALA A 55 -0.68 -9.34 -8.31
CA ALA A 55 -1.35 -10.61 -8.53
C ALA A 55 -1.39 -11.46 -7.25
N ALA A 56 -2.49 -12.18 -7.03
CA ALA A 56 -2.67 -13.05 -5.87
C ALA A 56 -1.95 -14.40 -6.08
N THR A 57 -0.63 -14.36 -6.29
CA THR A 57 0.20 -15.56 -6.50
C THR A 57 1.56 -15.46 -5.77
N VAL A 58 2.01 -16.58 -5.22
CA VAL A 58 3.38 -16.69 -4.66
C VAL A 58 4.42 -16.54 -5.78
N ALA A 59 4.09 -16.97 -6.99
CA ALA A 59 4.97 -16.82 -8.15
C ALA A 59 5.26 -15.35 -8.50
N GLU A 60 4.31 -14.43 -8.32
CA GLU A 60 4.58 -13.00 -8.46
C GLU A 60 5.45 -12.48 -7.32
N THR A 61 5.22 -12.95 -6.11
CA THR A 61 6.07 -12.59 -4.96
C THR A 61 7.54 -12.95 -5.23
N ASP A 62 7.79 -14.16 -5.73
CA ASP A 62 9.13 -14.60 -6.11
C ASP A 62 9.70 -13.74 -7.25
N PHE A 63 8.91 -13.43 -8.28
CA PHE A 63 9.32 -12.52 -9.38
C PHE A 63 9.76 -11.14 -8.87
N MET A 64 8.98 -10.51 -7.97
CA MET A 64 9.35 -9.22 -7.40
C MET A 64 10.62 -9.30 -6.55
N LEU A 65 10.79 -10.38 -5.79
CA LEU A 65 12.00 -10.60 -4.98
C LEU A 65 13.24 -10.79 -5.86
N ASP A 66 13.12 -11.49 -6.98
CA ASP A 66 14.22 -11.66 -7.95
C ASP A 66 14.60 -10.32 -8.62
N LEU A 67 13.62 -9.48 -8.96
CA LEU A 67 13.88 -8.12 -9.41
C LEU A 67 14.62 -7.31 -8.33
N ALA A 68 14.16 -7.41 -7.10
CA ALA A 68 14.73 -6.65 -5.99
C ALA A 68 16.19 -7.01 -5.66
N GLU A 69 16.64 -8.24 -5.95
CA GLU A 69 18.03 -8.62 -5.72
C GLU A 69 19.02 -7.75 -6.48
N ASN A 70 18.67 -7.37 -7.71
CA ASN A 70 19.53 -6.65 -8.63
C ASN A 70 19.17 -5.17 -8.80
N GLU A 71 18.10 -4.72 -8.12
CA GLU A 71 17.63 -3.33 -8.20
C GLU A 71 17.77 -2.62 -6.85
N PRO A 72 18.78 -1.73 -6.70
CA PRO A 72 19.03 -1.04 -5.44
C PRO A 72 17.91 -0.09 -5.00
N SER A 73 17.11 0.44 -5.94
CA SER A 73 16.00 1.33 -5.61
C SER A 73 14.86 0.59 -4.91
N ILE A 74 14.72 -0.73 -5.10
CA ILE A 74 13.75 -1.54 -4.36
C ILE A 74 14.33 -1.84 -2.97
N ALA A 75 13.74 -1.20 -1.96
CA ALA A 75 14.15 -1.38 -0.56
C ALA A 75 13.35 -2.44 0.18
N ALA A 76 12.10 -2.66 -0.22
CA ALA A 76 11.22 -3.65 0.36
C ALA A 76 10.27 -4.24 -0.68
N VAL A 77 9.83 -5.46 -0.42
CA VAL A 77 8.83 -6.21 -1.21
C VAL A 77 7.69 -6.61 -0.29
N VAL A 78 6.47 -6.27 -0.70
CA VAL A 78 5.22 -6.73 -0.10
C VAL A 78 4.58 -7.70 -1.09
N GLY A 79 4.57 -8.97 -0.75
CA GLY A 79 4.10 -10.04 -1.62
C GLY A 79 2.71 -10.54 -1.26
N TRP A 80 2.39 -11.73 -1.74
CA TRP A 80 1.15 -12.43 -1.46
C TRP A 80 1.44 -13.88 -1.05
N VAL A 81 0.63 -14.40 -0.14
CA VAL A 81 0.55 -15.83 0.19
C VAL A 81 -0.91 -16.23 0.32
N ASP A 82 -1.22 -17.49 0.03
CA ASP A 82 -2.51 -18.07 0.36
C ASP A 82 -2.61 -18.32 1.86
N LEU A 83 -3.41 -17.51 2.57
CA LEU A 83 -3.61 -17.63 4.01
C LEU A 83 -4.42 -18.87 4.41
N GLU A 84 -5.09 -19.52 3.45
CA GLU A 84 -5.84 -20.76 3.67
C GLU A 84 -5.04 -22.02 3.28
N ALA A 85 -3.83 -21.89 2.72
CA ALA A 85 -2.98 -23.04 2.39
C ALA A 85 -2.53 -23.79 3.64
N ASP A 86 -2.39 -25.10 3.53
CA ASP A 86 -1.91 -25.94 4.66
C ASP A 86 -0.43 -25.71 4.94
N ASP A 87 0.33 -25.27 3.95
CA ASP A 87 1.77 -24.97 4.03
C ASP A 87 2.08 -23.48 4.20
N VAL A 88 1.09 -22.64 4.56
CA VAL A 88 1.24 -21.17 4.68
C VAL A 88 2.43 -20.78 5.57
N GLU A 89 2.65 -21.47 6.70
CA GLU A 89 3.77 -21.18 7.58
C GLU A 89 5.12 -21.48 6.91
N ALA A 90 5.25 -22.59 6.20
CA ALA A 90 6.47 -22.93 5.48
C ALA A 90 6.77 -21.90 4.37
N THR A 91 5.74 -21.50 3.62
CA THR A 91 5.84 -20.46 2.58
C THR A 91 6.24 -19.12 3.16
N LEU A 92 5.61 -18.66 4.25
CA LEU A 92 5.98 -17.41 4.94
C LEU A 92 7.43 -17.43 5.43
N ARG A 93 7.89 -18.55 6.04
CA ARG A 93 9.29 -18.70 6.51
C ARG A 93 10.28 -18.68 5.34
N ARG A 94 9.96 -19.33 4.23
CA ARG A 94 10.79 -19.30 3.01
C ARG A 94 10.94 -17.88 2.48
N LEU A 95 9.84 -17.15 2.35
CA LEU A 95 9.84 -15.78 1.86
C LEU A 95 10.54 -14.82 2.84
N ALA A 96 10.30 -14.97 4.14
CA ALA A 96 10.92 -14.15 5.18
C ALA A 96 12.45 -14.30 5.23
N ALA A 97 13.00 -15.39 4.72
CA ALA A 97 14.45 -15.57 4.58
C ALA A 97 15.06 -14.70 3.45
N ARG A 98 14.25 -14.14 2.53
CA ARG A 98 14.70 -13.21 1.49
C ARG A 98 14.87 -11.80 2.09
N PRO A 99 16.04 -11.15 1.96
CA PRO A 99 16.38 -9.94 2.73
C PRO A 99 15.43 -8.76 2.55
N LYS A 100 14.78 -8.63 1.39
CA LYS A 100 13.88 -7.50 1.08
C LYS A 100 12.40 -7.84 1.27
N PHE A 101 12.03 -9.07 1.60
CA PHE A 101 10.63 -9.40 1.90
C PHE A 101 10.23 -8.80 3.24
N ARG A 102 9.19 -7.96 3.25
CA ARG A 102 8.79 -7.21 4.44
C ARG A 102 7.35 -7.40 4.86
N GLY A 103 6.50 -7.94 4.01
CA GLY A 103 5.10 -8.10 4.34
C GLY A 103 4.29 -8.82 3.28
N ILE A 104 3.02 -8.96 3.57
CA ILE A 104 2.03 -9.54 2.63
C ILE A 104 0.84 -8.61 2.47
N ARG A 105 0.21 -8.69 1.29
CA ARG A 105 -1.00 -7.95 0.94
C ARG A 105 -2.08 -8.89 0.39
N PRO A 106 -2.93 -9.46 1.21
CA PRO A 106 -4.16 -10.09 0.72
C PRO A 106 -5.04 -9.06 0.00
N MET A 107 -5.64 -9.46 -1.11
CA MET A 107 -6.46 -8.58 -1.95
C MET A 107 -7.90 -8.54 -1.42
N LEU A 108 -8.11 -7.97 -0.22
CA LEU A 108 -9.41 -7.95 0.47
C LEU A 108 -10.51 -7.32 -0.39
N GLN A 109 -10.16 -6.30 -1.18
CA GLN A 109 -11.10 -5.61 -2.05
C GLN A 109 -11.80 -6.52 -3.06
N ASP A 110 -11.13 -7.60 -3.47
CA ASP A 110 -11.59 -8.53 -4.52
C ASP A 110 -12.34 -9.74 -3.95
N ILE A 111 -12.49 -9.79 -2.62
CA ILE A 111 -13.21 -10.85 -1.90
C ILE A 111 -14.60 -10.35 -1.54
N ASP A 112 -15.65 -11.07 -2.00
CA ASP A 112 -17.05 -10.67 -1.76
C ASP A 112 -17.40 -10.69 -0.27
N ASP A 113 -16.99 -11.73 0.45
CA ASP A 113 -17.20 -11.83 1.90
C ASP A 113 -16.25 -10.89 2.65
N THR A 114 -16.80 -9.78 3.11
CA THR A 114 -16.04 -8.77 3.88
C THR A 114 -15.33 -9.35 5.12
N PHE A 115 -15.86 -10.42 5.71
CA PHE A 115 -15.35 -11.03 6.94
C PHE A 115 -14.46 -12.24 6.68
N ASP A 116 -14.19 -12.60 5.42
CA ASP A 116 -13.39 -13.77 5.05
C ASP A 116 -12.06 -13.85 5.79
N ILE A 117 -11.32 -12.75 5.86
CA ILE A 117 -10.01 -12.64 6.52
C ILE A 117 -10.06 -12.92 8.04
N LEU A 118 -11.23 -12.86 8.65
CA LEU A 118 -11.42 -13.17 10.09
C LEU A 118 -11.66 -14.66 10.35
N LYS A 119 -11.68 -15.51 9.33
CA LYS A 119 -11.78 -16.97 9.52
C LYS A 119 -10.60 -17.48 10.37
N PRO A 120 -10.83 -18.51 11.19
CA PRO A 120 -9.81 -18.98 12.15
C PRO A 120 -8.46 -19.33 11.51
N LYS A 121 -8.47 -19.95 10.31
CA LYS A 121 -7.24 -20.33 9.60
C LYS A 121 -6.45 -19.12 9.13
N GLN A 122 -7.11 -18.12 8.54
CA GLN A 122 -6.49 -16.87 8.12
C GLN A 122 -5.95 -16.06 9.29
N LEU A 123 -6.73 -15.93 10.39
CA LEU A 123 -6.24 -15.28 11.62
C LEU A 123 -5.04 -16.00 12.23
N ALA A 124 -5.00 -17.35 12.17
CA ALA A 124 -3.85 -18.12 12.62
C ALA A 124 -2.61 -17.82 11.76
N ALA A 125 -2.75 -17.69 10.45
CA ALA A 125 -1.68 -17.32 9.54
C ALA A 125 -1.21 -15.88 9.78
N LEU A 126 -2.12 -14.92 9.98
CA LEU A 126 -1.76 -13.53 10.30
C LEU A 126 -0.95 -13.42 11.61
N LYS A 127 -1.22 -14.26 12.61
CA LYS A 127 -0.44 -14.31 13.88
C LYS A 127 1.01 -14.76 13.69
N LEU A 128 1.38 -15.31 12.53
CA LEU A 128 2.77 -15.64 12.22
C LEU A 128 3.57 -14.41 11.78
N LEU A 129 2.91 -13.40 11.19
CA LEU A 129 3.57 -12.25 10.59
C LEU A 129 4.47 -11.50 11.59
N PRO A 130 3.98 -11.04 12.77
CA PRO A 130 4.83 -10.32 13.71
C PRO A 130 5.98 -11.20 14.24
N LYS A 131 5.76 -12.52 14.39
CA LYS A 131 6.82 -13.46 14.81
C LYS A 131 7.93 -13.62 13.78
N LEU A 132 7.62 -13.40 12.51
CA LEU A 132 8.57 -13.43 11.38
C LEU A 132 9.10 -12.05 11.01
N GLY A 133 8.75 -11.00 11.78
CA GLY A 133 9.11 -9.62 11.49
C GLY A 133 8.44 -9.07 10.23
N LEU A 134 7.29 -9.61 9.84
CA LEU A 134 6.53 -9.21 8.66
C LEU A 134 5.37 -8.27 9.00
N ARG A 135 4.89 -7.53 8.00
CA ARG A 135 3.81 -6.55 8.06
C ARG A 135 2.62 -7.02 7.27
N PHE A 136 1.47 -6.44 7.58
CA PHE A 136 0.22 -6.64 6.87
C PHE A 136 -0.17 -5.35 6.16
N ASP A 137 -0.14 -5.36 4.82
CA ASP A 137 -0.66 -4.29 3.98
C ASP A 137 -2.13 -4.60 3.67
N ALA A 138 -3.05 -3.77 4.17
CA ALA A 138 -4.48 -3.96 4.01
C ALA A 138 -4.98 -3.26 2.75
N LEU A 139 -5.11 -4.00 1.63
CA LEU A 139 -5.79 -3.52 0.42
C LEU A 139 -7.30 -3.56 0.64
N ALA A 140 -7.79 -2.55 1.33
CA ALA A 140 -9.15 -2.47 1.85
C ALA A 140 -10.01 -1.46 1.08
N GLN A 141 -11.32 -1.66 1.13
CA GLN A 141 -12.37 -0.67 0.82
C GLN A 141 -13.01 -0.18 2.12
N PRO A 142 -13.84 0.90 2.13
CA PRO A 142 -14.46 1.40 3.35
C PRO A 142 -15.16 0.31 4.18
N ARG A 143 -15.85 -0.64 3.53
CA ARG A 143 -16.53 -1.76 4.20
C ARG A 143 -15.60 -2.65 5.04
N HIS A 144 -14.29 -2.65 4.75
CA HIS A 144 -13.33 -3.49 5.47
C HIS A 144 -12.69 -2.79 6.68
N LEU A 145 -12.89 -1.47 6.87
CA LEU A 145 -12.26 -0.75 7.99
C LEU A 145 -12.58 -1.35 9.37
N PRO A 146 -13.85 -1.74 9.67
CA PRO A 146 -14.16 -2.44 10.91
C PRO A 146 -13.46 -3.81 11.04
N VAL A 147 -13.25 -4.49 9.91
CA VAL A 147 -12.56 -5.80 9.87
C VAL A 147 -11.07 -5.62 10.15
N VAL A 148 -10.41 -4.62 9.54
CA VAL A 148 -9.00 -4.30 9.81
C VAL A 148 -8.82 -3.90 11.28
N ALA A 149 -9.79 -3.16 11.85
CA ALA A 149 -9.80 -2.83 13.27
C ALA A 149 -9.88 -4.09 14.15
N ALA A 150 -10.73 -5.05 13.78
CA ALA A 150 -10.84 -6.32 14.49
C ALA A 150 -9.54 -7.14 14.41
N ILE A 151 -8.84 -7.15 13.25
CA ILE A 151 -7.53 -7.79 13.12
C ILE A 151 -6.51 -7.15 14.07
N ALA A 152 -6.44 -5.80 14.10
CA ALA A 152 -5.54 -5.08 14.99
C ALA A 152 -5.82 -5.35 16.47
N ASP A 153 -7.09 -5.51 16.85
CA ASP A 153 -7.50 -5.85 18.21
C ASP A 153 -7.17 -7.32 18.58
N HIS A 154 -7.25 -8.25 17.61
CA HIS A 154 -6.90 -9.66 17.80
C HIS A 154 -5.39 -9.94 17.80
N ILE A 155 -4.61 -9.11 17.10
CA ILE A 155 -3.16 -9.27 16.93
C ILE A 155 -2.50 -7.89 17.16
N PRO A 156 -2.44 -7.39 18.42
CA PRO A 156 -2.01 -6.01 18.71
C PRO A 156 -0.57 -5.69 18.32
N ASP A 157 0.28 -6.68 18.22
CA ASP A 157 1.70 -6.59 17.80
C ASP A 157 1.90 -6.71 16.28
N LEU A 158 0.85 -6.93 15.50
CA LEU A 158 0.92 -6.94 14.04
C LEU A 158 1.00 -5.50 13.50
N PRO A 159 2.11 -5.11 12.85
CA PRO A 159 2.15 -3.83 12.15
C PRO A 159 1.25 -3.87 10.91
N ILE A 160 0.28 -2.97 10.85
CA ILE A 160 -0.69 -2.90 9.75
C ILE A 160 -0.55 -1.56 9.04
N VAL A 161 -0.54 -1.56 7.71
CA VAL A 161 -0.72 -0.36 6.91
C VAL A 161 -1.98 -0.46 6.06
N VAL A 162 -2.79 0.58 6.08
CA VAL A 162 -3.96 0.68 5.21
C VAL A 162 -3.53 1.27 3.87
N ASP A 163 -3.70 0.49 2.80
CA ASP A 163 -3.41 0.95 1.44
C ASP A 163 -4.44 1.96 0.95
N HIS A 164 -3.99 3.00 0.25
CA HIS A 164 -4.83 3.99 -0.46
C HIS A 164 -5.95 4.57 0.40
N ALA A 165 -5.67 4.81 1.69
CA ALA A 165 -6.68 5.32 2.64
C ALA A 165 -7.97 4.48 2.68
N ALA A 166 -7.89 3.17 2.38
CA ALA A 166 -9.04 2.27 2.21
C ALA A 166 -10.01 2.73 1.11
N LYS A 167 -9.52 3.41 0.08
CA LYS A 167 -10.26 3.76 -1.15
C LYS A 167 -11.59 4.50 -0.88
N PRO A 168 -11.57 5.70 -0.29
CA PRO A 168 -12.77 6.48 -0.03
C PRO A 168 -13.50 6.84 -1.33
N PHE A 169 -14.82 7.00 -1.27
CA PHE A 169 -15.66 7.30 -2.45
C PHE A 169 -15.52 8.76 -2.91
N ILE A 170 -14.30 9.20 -3.26
CA ILE A 170 -13.96 10.60 -3.59
C ILE A 170 -14.74 11.08 -4.81
N ALA A 171 -14.79 10.29 -5.89
CA ALA A 171 -15.53 10.65 -7.10
C ALA A 171 -17.03 10.95 -6.85
N ARG A 172 -17.57 10.43 -5.74
CA ARG A 172 -18.97 10.63 -5.33
C ARG A 172 -19.13 11.72 -4.27
N GLY A 173 -18.04 12.29 -3.76
CA GLY A 173 -18.04 13.26 -2.66
C GLY A 173 -18.59 12.70 -1.34
N ILE A 174 -18.50 11.37 -1.13
CA ILE A 174 -19.06 10.70 0.05
C ILE A 174 -17.94 10.50 1.08
N LEU A 175 -18.09 11.14 2.24
CA LEU A 175 -17.13 11.08 3.32
C LEU A 175 -17.49 10.00 4.37
N GLU A 176 -18.77 9.84 4.70
CA GLU A 176 -19.23 8.84 5.67
C GLU A 176 -19.73 7.55 4.98
N PRO A 177 -19.60 6.36 5.60
CA PRO A 177 -19.05 6.12 6.94
C PRO A 177 -17.51 6.03 7.00
N TRP A 178 -16.80 6.19 5.87
CA TRP A 178 -15.34 6.05 5.78
C TRP A 178 -14.60 6.91 6.82
N ALA A 179 -15.00 8.16 7.01
CA ALA A 179 -14.31 9.06 7.93
C ALA A 179 -14.43 8.57 9.39
N SER A 180 -15.62 8.22 9.83
CA SER A 180 -15.84 7.70 11.19
C SER A 180 -15.09 6.38 11.42
N ASP A 181 -15.09 5.46 10.45
CA ASP A 181 -14.42 4.16 10.56
C ASP A 181 -12.90 4.32 10.53
N MET A 182 -12.37 5.23 9.70
CA MET A 182 -10.95 5.54 9.63
C MET A 182 -10.46 6.16 10.94
N ALA A 183 -11.22 7.10 11.52
CA ALA A 183 -10.91 7.67 12.83
C ALA A 183 -10.94 6.62 13.95
N ALA A 184 -11.87 5.68 13.88
CA ALA A 184 -11.92 4.57 14.83
C ALA A 184 -10.70 3.65 14.68
N LEU A 185 -10.32 3.29 13.44
CA LEU A 185 -9.17 2.45 13.14
C LEU A 185 -7.86 3.11 13.60
N ALA A 186 -7.69 4.40 13.36
CA ALA A 186 -6.49 5.17 13.70
C ALA A 186 -6.17 5.23 15.21
N LYS A 187 -7.12 4.84 16.08
CA LYS A 187 -6.87 4.70 17.53
C LYS A 187 -5.92 3.55 17.88
N ARG A 188 -5.67 2.62 16.95
CA ARG A 188 -4.73 1.51 17.13
C ARG A 188 -3.31 1.96 16.78
N PRO A 189 -2.37 1.94 17.73
CA PRO A 189 -1.01 2.45 17.48
C PRO A 189 -0.22 1.63 16.48
N SER A 190 -0.54 0.35 16.29
CA SER A 190 0.06 -0.54 15.29
C SER A 190 -0.39 -0.26 13.85
N VAL A 191 -1.38 0.65 13.67
CA VAL A 191 -1.93 0.96 12.35
C VAL A 191 -1.37 2.28 11.82
N VAL A 192 -0.86 2.24 10.60
CA VAL A 192 -0.43 3.39 9.79
C VAL A 192 -1.24 3.42 8.49
N CYS A 193 -1.09 4.48 7.68
CA CYS A 193 -1.86 4.60 6.45
C CYS A 193 -0.98 5.10 5.30
N LYS A 194 -1.18 4.56 4.09
CA LYS A 194 -0.54 5.07 2.87
C LYS A 194 -1.35 6.24 2.32
N PHE A 195 -0.67 7.36 2.18
CA PHE A 195 -1.14 8.54 1.48
C PHE A 195 -0.91 8.32 -0.02
N SER A 196 -1.78 7.56 -0.64
CA SER A 196 -1.69 7.06 -2.02
C SER A 196 -3.08 6.79 -2.58
N GLY A 197 -3.22 6.61 -3.91
CA GLY A 197 -4.45 6.17 -4.56
C GLY A 197 -5.60 7.20 -4.57
N LEU A 198 -5.47 8.35 -3.95
CA LEU A 198 -6.57 9.33 -3.84
C LEU A 198 -7.01 9.86 -5.19
N VAL A 199 -6.08 10.09 -6.12
CA VAL A 199 -6.40 10.54 -7.48
C VAL A 199 -7.17 9.49 -8.26
N THR A 200 -6.82 8.22 -8.10
CA THR A 200 -7.49 7.09 -8.75
C THR A 200 -8.94 6.95 -8.25
N GLU A 201 -9.16 7.10 -6.95
CA GLU A 201 -10.51 7.06 -6.35
C GLU A 201 -11.36 8.32 -6.68
N ALA A 202 -10.71 9.43 -7.04
CA ALA A 202 -11.39 10.62 -7.52
C ALA A 202 -11.71 10.59 -9.03
N GLY A 203 -10.99 9.75 -9.78
CA GLY A 203 -11.17 9.62 -11.24
C GLY A 203 -10.56 10.76 -12.05
N ALA A 204 -10.76 10.76 -13.37
CA ALA A 204 -10.08 11.65 -14.31
C ALA A 204 -10.28 13.16 -14.07
N ASN A 205 -11.35 13.54 -13.41
CA ASN A 205 -11.68 14.96 -13.12
C ASN A 205 -11.27 15.39 -11.70
N TRP A 206 -10.29 14.74 -11.11
CA TRP A 206 -9.83 15.05 -9.77
C TRP A 206 -9.25 16.50 -9.67
N SER A 207 -9.29 17.07 -8.48
CA SER A 207 -8.64 18.33 -8.16
C SER A 207 -8.11 18.29 -6.73
N VAL A 208 -7.08 19.10 -6.44
CA VAL A 208 -6.54 19.21 -5.07
C VAL A 208 -7.64 19.60 -4.08
N ALA A 209 -8.53 20.52 -4.47
CA ALA A 209 -9.66 20.92 -3.64
C ALA A 209 -10.62 19.75 -3.34
N GLY A 210 -10.86 18.86 -4.31
CA GLY A 210 -11.70 17.66 -4.14
C GLY A 210 -11.05 16.60 -3.26
N LEU A 211 -9.71 16.49 -3.28
CA LEU A 211 -8.96 15.57 -2.43
C LEU A 211 -8.80 16.07 -0.99
N LYS A 212 -8.81 17.40 -0.81
CA LYS A 212 -8.47 18.03 0.47
C LYS A 212 -9.27 17.53 1.68
N PRO A 213 -10.60 17.36 1.65
CA PRO A 213 -11.35 16.87 2.81
C PRO A 213 -10.86 15.50 3.30
N TYR A 214 -10.47 14.62 2.38
CA TYR A 214 -9.95 13.29 2.69
C TYR A 214 -8.52 13.36 3.24
N ALA A 215 -7.66 14.17 2.63
CA ALA A 215 -6.30 14.41 3.10
C ALA A 215 -6.25 15.02 4.50
N ASP A 216 -7.07 16.06 4.75
CA ASP A 216 -7.17 16.70 6.06
C ASP A 216 -7.65 15.69 7.13
N HIS A 217 -8.62 14.86 6.79
CA HIS A 217 -9.11 13.82 7.71
C HIS A 217 -8.02 12.78 8.05
N LEU A 218 -7.26 12.32 7.06
CA LEU A 218 -6.13 11.40 7.29
C LEU A 218 -5.07 12.03 8.19
N LEU A 219 -4.72 13.30 7.95
CA LEU A 219 -3.78 14.04 8.81
C LEU A 219 -4.31 14.17 10.24
N ALA A 220 -5.58 14.48 10.41
CA ALA A 220 -6.21 14.59 11.73
C ALA A 220 -6.21 13.24 12.49
N CYS A 221 -6.42 12.11 11.78
CA CYS A 221 -6.52 10.79 12.39
C CYS A 221 -5.15 10.17 12.71
N PHE A 222 -4.21 10.24 11.78
CA PHE A 222 -2.93 9.52 11.86
C PHE A 222 -1.75 10.43 12.24
N GLY A 223 -1.85 11.72 11.95
CA GLY A 223 -0.70 12.61 12.00
C GLY A 223 0.38 12.23 10.99
N PRO A 224 1.41 13.10 10.79
CA PRO A 224 2.44 12.88 9.79
C PRO A 224 3.31 11.64 10.08
N GLU A 225 3.50 11.28 11.34
CA GLU A 225 4.34 10.16 11.77
C GLU A 225 3.73 8.77 11.47
N ARG A 226 2.45 8.72 11.11
CA ARG A 226 1.76 7.49 10.74
C ARG A 226 1.14 7.52 9.34
N LEU A 227 1.53 8.52 8.53
CA LEU A 227 1.25 8.57 7.10
C LEU A 227 2.52 8.29 6.30
N MET A 228 2.40 7.59 5.18
CA MET A 228 3.51 7.39 4.24
C MET A 228 3.05 7.62 2.80
N PHE A 229 3.82 8.42 2.05
CA PHE A 229 3.56 8.66 0.63
C PHE A 229 3.77 7.40 -0.19
N GLY A 230 2.85 7.14 -1.12
CA GLY A 230 2.98 6.16 -2.19
C GLY A 230 2.45 6.71 -3.50
N SER A 231 3.16 6.44 -4.60
CA SER A 231 2.71 6.87 -5.92
C SER A 231 1.54 6.05 -6.44
N ASP A 232 1.50 4.79 -6.08
CA ASP A 232 0.64 3.78 -6.71
C ASP A 232 0.93 3.65 -8.22
N TRP A 233 2.19 3.95 -8.63
CA TRP A 233 2.59 3.84 -10.03
C TRP A 233 2.72 2.37 -10.46
N PRO A 234 2.28 1.97 -11.66
CA PRO A 234 1.70 2.81 -12.70
C PRO A 234 0.17 2.95 -12.60
N VAL A 235 -0.49 2.41 -11.56
CA VAL A 235 -1.96 2.49 -11.41
C VAL A 235 -2.44 3.95 -11.34
N CYS A 236 -1.67 4.85 -10.74
CA CYS A 236 -1.97 6.27 -10.72
C CYS A 236 -2.13 6.88 -12.13
N GLU A 237 -1.51 6.29 -13.17
CA GLU A 237 -1.61 6.76 -14.56
C GLU A 237 -3.04 6.63 -15.14
N LEU A 238 -3.92 5.91 -14.47
CA LEU A 238 -5.36 5.88 -14.82
C LEU A 238 -6.06 7.23 -14.55
N ALA A 239 -5.48 8.10 -13.72
CA ALA A 239 -6.08 9.38 -13.34
C ALA A 239 -5.09 10.56 -13.37
N ALA A 240 -3.79 10.34 -13.15
CA ALA A 240 -2.78 11.39 -13.05
C ALA A 240 -1.41 10.86 -13.49
N THR A 241 -0.48 11.74 -13.89
CA THR A 241 0.91 11.32 -13.99
C THR A 241 1.54 11.20 -12.60
N TYR A 242 2.69 10.50 -12.50
CA TYR A 242 3.48 10.40 -11.27
C TYR A 242 3.76 11.79 -10.67
N GLU A 243 4.23 12.74 -11.51
CA GLU A 243 4.58 14.10 -11.12
C GLU A 243 3.37 14.88 -10.62
N ASN A 244 2.22 14.75 -11.31
CA ASN A 244 1.00 15.45 -10.94
C ASN A 244 0.47 14.98 -9.60
N TRP A 245 0.49 13.66 -9.34
CA TRP A 245 0.11 13.13 -8.04
C TRP A 245 1.10 13.57 -6.94
N LEU A 246 2.40 13.49 -7.20
CA LEU A 246 3.42 13.95 -6.23
C LEU A 246 3.27 15.44 -5.92
N ALA A 247 3.00 16.28 -6.94
CA ALA A 247 2.76 17.71 -6.75
C ALA A 247 1.51 17.98 -5.90
N ALA A 248 0.41 17.28 -6.21
CA ALA A 248 -0.84 17.37 -5.44
C ALA A 248 -0.64 16.92 -3.98
N ALA A 249 0.07 15.83 -3.76
CA ALA A 249 0.39 15.35 -2.42
C ALA A 249 1.19 16.38 -1.61
N LYS A 250 2.19 17.03 -2.23
CA LYS A 250 2.96 18.12 -1.60
C LYS A 250 2.08 19.33 -1.28
N GLU A 251 1.15 19.71 -2.17
CA GLU A 251 0.22 20.81 -1.95
C GLU A 251 -0.74 20.51 -0.80
N LEU A 252 -1.33 19.32 -0.76
CA LEU A 252 -2.22 18.86 0.31
C LEU A 252 -1.53 18.85 1.68
N LEU A 253 -0.22 18.62 1.70
CA LEU A 253 0.61 18.53 2.91
C LEU A 253 1.42 19.81 3.20
N ALA A 254 1.20 20.89 2.45
CA ALA A 254 2.01 22.13 2.54
C ALA A 254 1.97 22.83 3.91
N GLY A 255 0.98 22.51 4.76
CA GLY A 255 0.90 23.01 6.14
C GLY A 255 1.84 22.32 7.15
N LEU A 256 2.49 21.23 6.74
CA LEU A 256 3.41 20.48 7.60
C LEU A 256 4.80 21.14 7.66
N SER A 257 5.46 21.01 8.79
CA SER A 257 6.87 21.39 8.94
C SER A 257 7.79 20.49 8.08
N PRO A 258 9.04 20.93 7.80
CA PRO A 258 10.00 20.11 7.06
C PRO A 258 10.24 18.71 7.67
N ALA A 259 10.25 18.60 9.00
CA ALA A 259 10.43 17.32 9.68
C ALA A 259 9.21 16.39 9.51
N GLU A 260 8.00 16.93 9.53
CA GLU A 260 6.78 16.20 9.29
C GLU A 260 6.66 15.75 7.83
N LEU A 261 7.07 16.59 6.87
CA LEU A 261 7.17 16.21 5.46
C LEU A 261 8.20 15.08 5.27
N ASP A 262 9.35 15.16 5.93
CA ASP A 262 10.35 14.08 5.91
C ASP A 262 9.77 12.77 6.48
N ALA A 263 8.92 12.84 7.51
CA ALA A 263 8.23 11.67 8.03
C ALA A 263 7.33 11.04 6.97
N VAL A 264 6.44 11.83 6.34
CA VAL A 264 5.50 11.31 5.33
C VAL A 264 6.21 10.82 4.07
N PHE A 265 7.22 11.54 3.57
CA PHE A 265 7.90 11.20 2.30
C PHE A 265 9.09 10.22 2.47
N GLY A 266 9.25 9.61 3.65
CA GLY A 266 10.30 8.60 3.82
C GLY A 266 10.34 7.97 5.20
N GLY A 267 10.37 8.76 6.28
CA GLY A 267 10.63 8.30 7.64
C GLY A 267 9.65 7.25 8.14
N THR A 268 8.36 7.44 7.88
CA THR A 268 7.32 6.49 8.28
C THR A 268 7.47 5.16 7.55
N ALA A 269 7.72 5.20 6.23
CA ALA A 269 7.95 3.98 5.46
C ALA A 269 9.23 3.25 5.92
N ALA A 270 10.32 4.00 6.18
CA ALA A 270 11.57 3.44 6.67
C ALA A 270 11.36 2.69 8.00
N ARG A 271 10.72 3.32 8.98
CA ARG A 271 10.41 2.69 10.28
C ARG A 271 9.48 1.48 10.11
N PHE A 272 8.42 1.64 9.34
CA PHE A 272 7.39 0.60 9.20
C PHE A 272 7.93 -0.65 8.53
N TYR A 273 8.67 -0.52 7.42
CA TYR A 273 9.20 -1.67 6.68
C TYR A 273 10.62 -2.08 7.12
N GLY A 274 11.24 -1.37 8.08
CA GLY A 274 12.61 -1.64 8.50
C GLY A 274 13.60 -1.43 7.35
N ILE A 275 13.52 -0.29 6.69
CA ILE A 275 14.42 0.14 5.61
C ILE A 275 15.49 1.06 6.23
N ASP A 276 16.76 0.71 6.05
CA ASP A 276 17.93 1.46 6.55
C ASP A 276 18.27 2.66 5.67
#